data_78ca7c4d5f62458061e35c3f9e79bc47
#
_entry.id   78ca7c4d5f62458061e35c3f9e79bc47
#
_cell.length_a   1.000
_cell.length_b   1.000
_cell.length_c   1.000
_cell.angle_alpha   90.00
_cell.angle_beta   90.00
_cell.angle_gamma   90.00
#
_symmetry.space_group_name_H-M   'P 1'
#
loop_
_entity.id
_entity.type
_entity.pdbx_description
1 polymer ?
#
loop_
_entity_poly.entity_id
_entity_poly.type
_entity_poly.pdbx_seq_one_letter_code
_entity_poly.pdbx_strand_id
1 'polypeptide(L)'
;KIFFLMIRRPPRSTLFPYTTLFRSGRTFYTSNAGLKELREEICSYLERKIGVSYDPMQETMVTVGGSEAIDVALRCMLDPGDEVLIPQPSYVSYLPCTIMADGVPVIIPLQYENEFKLTVEDLKKAVTPKTKVLVMPFPNNPTGSIMTKADLEPVAEFIKEHDLYVLSDEIYSELSYQGDHVSIAALPGMRERTIVINGFSKGFAMTGWRLGYCCGPKLIIEQMVKLHQYAIMCAPTNSQYAAVEALRNCDEEVKEMRESYNQRRRFLVHEFKRMKLECFEPFGAFYIFPNIKEFGMTSEEFATRLLEEEKVAVVPGTAFGDCGEGFLRISYAYSLEDLKEAIGRLGRFIDRLRNER
;
A
#
# COMPACT_ATOMS: atom_id res chain seq x y z
N LYS A 1 14.99 18.80 -3.41
CA LYS A 1 15.66 17.99 -4.45
C LYS A 1 14.93 16.66 -4.48
N ILE A 2 14.21 16.38 -5.55
CA ILE A 2 13.50 15.13 -5.80
C ILE A 2 14.56 14.10 -6.17
N PHE A 3 14.75 13.09 -5.33
CA PHE A 3 15.63 11.97 -5.66
C PHE A 3 14.83 10.94 -6.45
N PHE A 4 15.13 10.85 -7.73
CA PHE A 4 14.82 9.68 -8.53
C PHE A 4 15.62 8.50 -7.98
N LEU A 5 14.96 7.40 -7.63
CA LEU A 5 15.62 6.11 -7.52
C LEU A 5 16.21 5.80 -8.91
N MET A 6 17.51 6.00 -9.03
CA MET A 6 18.21 5.62 -10.24
C MET A 6 18.34 4.10 -10.24
N ILE A 7 17.49 3.42 -11.01
CA ILE A 7 17.87 2.16 -11.61
C ILE A 7 19.25 2.37 -12.22
N ARG A 8 20.23 1.53 -11.87
CA ARG A 8 21.59 1.59 -12.45
C ARG A 8 21.44 1.82 -13.95
N ARG A 9 22.14 2.86 -14.45
CA ARG A 9 22.16 3.13 -15.89
C ARG A 9 22.53 1.85 -16.61
N PRO A 10 21.68 1.34 -17.51
CA PRO A 10 22.09 0.25 -18.40
C PRO A 10 23.29 0.71 -19.22
N PRO A 11 24.13 -0.20 -19.72
CA PRO A 11 25.26 0.13 -20.56
C PRO A 11 24.82 1.05 -21.70
N ARG A 12 25.65 2.01 -22.09
CA ARG A 12 25.35 3.03 -23.12
C ARG A 12 24.88 2.50 -24.49
N SER A 13 24.90 1.20 -24.72
CA SER A 13 24.42 0.54 -25.93
C SER A 13 22.91 0.31 -25.99
N THR A 14 22.17 0.45 -24.90
CA THR A 14 20.70 0.38 -24.87
C THR A 14 20.12 1.78 -24.86
N LEU A 15 20.05 2.40 -26.03
CA LEU A 15 19.25 3.60 -26.30
C LEU A 15 17.77 3.27 -26.10
N PHE A 16 17.20 3.79 -25.05
CA PHE A 16 16.15 3.29 -24.29
C PHE A 16 14.73 3.66 -24.64
N PRO A 17 13.86 2.93 -24.06
CA PRO A 17 12.48 2.67 -24.44
C PRO A 17 11.59 3.87 -24.62
N TYR A 18 11.80 5.01 -23.91
CA TYR A 18 10.87 6.13 -24.05
C TYR A 18 10.93 6.78 -25.43
N THR A 19 12.11 6.85 -26.06
CA THR A 19 12.22 7.32 -27.44
C THR A 19 11.59 6.31 -28.41
N THR A 20 11.66 5.02 -28.09
CA THR A 20 11.00 3.97 -28.85
C THR A 20 9.49 4.02 -28.67
N LEU A 21 8.98 4.24 -27.43
CA LEU A 21 7.55 4.40 -27.17
C LEU A 21 6.96 5.59 -27.94
N PHE A 22 7.63 6.74 -27.96
CA PHE A 22 7.19 7.88 -28.77
C PHE A 22 7.32 7.64 -30.28
N ARG A 23 8.42 7.07 -30.74
CA ARG A 23 8.68 6.81 -32.16
C ARG A 23 7.85 5.65 -32.73
N SER A 24 7.40 4.73 -31.87
CA SER A 24 6.52 3.63 -32.29
C SER A 24 5.07 4.08 -32.57
N GLY A 25 4.74 5.36 -32.30
CA GLY A 25 3.39 5.89 -32.48
C GLY A 25 2.34 5.33 -31.51
N ARG A 26 2.76 4.71 -30.41
CA ARG A 26 1.86 4.12 -29.41
C ARG A 26 1.28 5.19 -28.48
N THR A 27 0.58 6.17 -29.04
CA THR A 27 0.00 7.32 -28.33
C THR A 27 -1.53 7.37 -28.44
N PHE A 28 -2.15 6.32 -28.94
CA PHE A 28 -3.60 6.17 -29.10
C PHE A 28 -4.25 5.71 -27.79
N TYR A 29 -5.55 5.90 -27.67
CA TYR A 29 -6.33 5.35 -26.56
C TYR A 29 -6.33 3.82 -26.60
N THR A 30 -6.22 3.21 -25.44
CA THR A 30 -6.47 1.77 -25.27
C THR A 30 -7.96 1.50 -25.04
N SER A 31 -8.33 0.24 -24.83
CA SER A 31 -9.63 -0.09 -24.24
C SER A 31 -9.78 0.62 -22.88
N ASN A 32 -11.01 0.99 -22.52
CA ASN A 32 -11.29 1.66 -21.23
C ASN A 32 -10.82 0.81 -20.04
N ALA A 33 -11.02 -0.51 -20.08
CA ALA A 33 -10.50 -1.41 -19.06
C ALA A 33 -8.96 -1.60 -19.09
N GLY A 34 -8.27 -0.99 -20.05
CA GLY A 34 -6.84 -1.10 -20.26
C GLY A 34 -6.44 -2.00 -21.42
N LEU A 35 -5.15 -1.94 -21.76
CA LEU A 35 -4.55 -2.74 -22.84
C LEU A 35 -4.75 -4.24 -22.57
N LYS A 36 -5.29 -4.96 -23.56
CA LYS A 36 -5.57 -6.41 -23.43
C LYS A 36 -4.33 -7.19 -22.97
N GLU A 37 -3.21 -6.97 -23.63
CA GLU A 37 -1.94 -7.62 -23.29
C GLU A 37 -1.52 -7.37 -21.84
N LEU A 38 -1.70 -6.14 -21.32
CA LEU A 38 -1.39 -5.83 -19.92
C LEU A 38 -2.32 -6.58 -18.96
N ARG A 39 -3.62 -6.67 -19.27
CA ARG A 39 -4.58 -7.40 -18.42
C ARG A 39 -4.26 -8.91 -18.36
N GLU A 40 -3.84 -9.48 -19.50
CA GLU A 40 -3.37 -10.86 -19.56
C GLU A 40 -2.12 -11.09 -18.69
N GLU A 41 -1.15 -10.17 -18.75
CA GLU A 41 0.06 -10.25 -17.90
C GLU A 41 -0.26 -10.04 -16.40
N ILE A 42 -1.18 -9.15 -16.06
CA ILE A 42 -1.64 -8.96 -14.67
C ILE A 42 -2.24 -10.26 -14.13
N CYS A 43 -3.12 -10.91 -14.90
CA CYS A 43 -3.72 -12.18 -14.46
C CYS A 43 -2.67 -13.28 -14.28
N SER A 44 -1.75 -13.43 -15.21
CA SER A 44 -0.63 -14.38 -15.11
C SER A 44 0.27 -14.09 -13.92
N TYR A 45 0.52 -12.81 -13.65
CA TYR A 45 1.31 -12.36 -12.49
C TYR A 45 0.61 -12.70 -11.17
N LEU A 46 -0.69 -12.41 -11.03
CA LEU A 46 -1.45 -12.70 -9.81
C LEU A 46 -1.56 -14.22 -9.57
N GLU A 47 -1.81 -15.02 -10.62
CA GLU A 47 -1.81 -16.47 -10.50
C GLU A 47 -0.46 -17.00 -9.98
N ARG A 48 0.66 -16.48 -10.50
CA ARG A 48 2.02 -16.85 -10.08
C ARG A 48 2.34 -16.39 -8.66
N LYS A 49 1.89 -15.17 -8.26
CA LYS A 49 2.30 -14.54 -6.99
C LYS A 49 1.38 -14.87 -5.81
N ILE A 50 0.09 -14.93 -6.04
CA ILE A 50 -0.91 -15.14 -4.97
C ILE A 50 -1.81 -16.38 -5.19
N GLY A 51 -1.64 -17.09 -6.30
CA GLY A 51 -2.40 -18.31 -6.60
C GLY A 51 -3.88 -18.07 -6.95
N VAL A 52 -4.23 -16.86 -7.41
CA VAL A 52 -5.61 -16.52 -7.78
C VAL A 52 -5.70 -16.20 -9.26
N SER A 53 -6.57 -16.91 -9.97
CA SER A 53 -6.82 -16.70 -11.40
C SER A 53 -8.02 -15.78 -11.61
N TYR A 54 -7.87 -14.80 -12.53
CA TYR A 54 -8.91 -13.87 -12.96
C TYR A 54 -9.06 -13.90 -14.48
N ASP A 55 -10.27 -13.59 -14.97
CA ASP A 55 -10.51 -13.37 -16.40
C ASP A 55 -9.95 -11.98 -16.80
N PRO A 56 -8.97 -11.92 -17.72
CA PRO A 56 -8.38 -10.65 -18.12
C PRO A 56 -9.38 -9.72 -18.83
N MET A 57 -10.48 -10.23 -19.41
CA MET A 57 -11.44 -9.42 -20.14
C MET A 57 -12.61 -8.94 -19.29
N GLN A 58 -12.94 -9.65 -18.20
CA GLN A 58 -14.16 -9.42 -17.43
C GLN A 58 -13.89 -9.08 -15.95
N GLU A 59 -12.74 -9.50 -15.42
CA GLU A 59 -12.44 -9.41 -13.99
C GLU A 59 -11.20 -8.55 -13.69
N THR A 60 -10.66 -7.85 -14.69
CA THR A 60 -9.42 -7.06 -14.57
C THR A 60 -9.59 -5.68 -15.19
N MET A 61 -9.21 -4.64 -14.45
CA MET A 61 -9.21 -3.25 -14.91
C MET A 61 -7.89 -2.56 -14.57
N VAL A 62 -7.33 -1.83 -15.52
CA VAL A 62 -6.14 -0.98 -15.36
C VAL A 62 -6.56 0.43 -14.96
N THR A 63 -5.90 1.01 -13.96
CA THR A 63 -6.26 2.30 -13.36
C THR A 63 -5.10 3.28 -13.33
N VAL A 64 -5.39 4.57 -13.07
CA VAL A 64 -4.39 5.63 -12.86
C VAL A 64 -3.84 5.56 -11.42
N GLY A 65 -3.14 4.46 -11.11
CA GLY A 65 -2.65 4.10 -9.78
C GLY A 65 -3.72 3.44 -8.91
N GLY A 66 -3.28 2.83 -7.81
CA GLY A 66 -4.18 2.18 -6.84
C GLY A 66 -5.21 3.12 -6.21
N SER A 67 -4.89 4.41 -6.10
CA SER A 67 -5.81 5.40 -5.53
C SER A 67 -7.10 5.57 -6.35
N GLU A 68 -7.02 5.52 -7.69
CA GLU A 68 -8.23 5.51 -8.51
C GLU A 68 -9.02 4.22 -8.32
N ALA A 69 -8.35 3.08 -8.24
CA ALA A 69 -9.02 1.80 -8.00
C ALA A 69 -9.82 1.81 -6.68
N ILE A 70 -9.28 2.41 -5.61
CA ILE A 70 -9.96 2.58 -4.33
C ILE A 70 -11.21 3.46 -4.50
N ASP A 71 -11.08 4.65 -5.07
CA ASP A 71 -12.18 5.60 -5.24
C ASP A 71 -13.31 5.01 -6.09
N VAL A 72 -12.96 4.44 -7.25
CA VAL A 72 -13.96 3.87 -8.17
C VAL A 72 -14.64 2.63 -7.58
N ALA A 73 -13.90 1.78 -6.84
CA ALA A 73 -14.50 0.61 -6.17
C ALA A 73 -15.54 1.04 -5.13
N LEU A 74 -15.21 1.99 -4.26
CA LEU A 74 -16.15 2.48 -3.24
C LEU A 74 -17.37 3.12 -3.87
N ARG A 75 -17.20 3.98 -4.88
CA ARG A 75 -18.35 4.58 -5.63
C ARG A 75 -19.25 3.57 -6.32
N CYS A 76 -18.71 2.41 -6.72
CA CYS A 76 -19.51 1.36 -7.35
C CYS A 76 -20.25 0.48 -6.36
N MET A 77 -19.70 0.34 -5.15
CA MET A 77 -20.18 -0.65 -4.18
C MET A 77 -21.13 -0.07 -3.14
N LEU A 78 -21.05 1.24 -2.86
CA LEU A 78 -21.78 1.86 -1.75
C LEU A 78 -23.05 2.53 -2.22
N ASP A 79 -24.10 2.32 -1.44
CA ASP A 79 -25.29 3.17 -1.40
C ASP A 79 -25.19 4.15 -0.22
N PRO A 80 -25.90 5.30 -0.25
CA PRO A 80 -25.87 6.26 0.84
C PRO A 80 -26.22 5.62 2.20
N GLY A 81 -25.29 5.69 3.14
CA GLY A 81 -25.44 5.14 4.48
C GLY A 81 -24.86 3.74 4.68
N ASP A 82 -24.33 3.10 3.64
CA ASP A 82 -23.56 1.87 3.78
C ASP A 82 -22.27 2.14 4.56
N GLU A 83 -21.91 1.24 5.45
CA GLU A 83 -20.73 1.37 6.29
C GLU A 83 -19.51 0.66 5.69
N VAL A 84 -18.38 1.34 5.80
CA VAL A 84 -17.05 0.81 5.41
C VAL A 84 -16.17 0.71 6.64
N LEU A 85 -15.74 -0.50 6.98
CA LEU A 85 -14.77 -0.75 8.05
C LEU A 85 -13.37 -0.37 7.57
N ILE A 86 -12.73 0.56 8.28
CA ILE A 86 -11.41 1.09 7.94
C ILE A 86 -10.44 0.89 9.11
N PRO A 87 -9.56 -0.11 9.07
CA PRO A 87 -8.49 -0.26 10.04
C PRO A 87 -7.56 0.95 10.01
N GLN A 88 -7.24 1.52 11.17
CA GLN A 88 -6.29 2.63 11.33
C GLN A 88 -5.27 2.31 12.44
N PRO A 89 -4.02 2.83 12.37
CA PRO A 89 -3.52 3.77 11.36
C PRO A 89 -3.36 3.12 9.98
N SER A 90 -3.74 3.83 8.92
CA SER A 90 -3.65 3.33 7.54
C SER A 90 -3.55 4.46 6.50
N TYR A 91 -3.47 4.11 5.23
CA TYR A 91 -3.35 5.09 4.16
C TYR A 91 -4.53 6.07 4.13
N VAL A 92 -4.22 7.34 4.07
CA VAL A 92 -5.13 8.47 4.31
C VAL A 92 -6.33 8.55 3.37
N SER A 93 -6.31 7.89 2.21
CA SER A 93 -7.36 8.03 1.20
C SER A 93 -8.60 7.20 1.48
N TYR A 94 -8.57 6.17 2.30
CA TYR A 94 -9.73 5.28 2.50
C TYR A 94 -10.91 6.03 3.10
N LEU A 95 -10.67 6.81 4.15
CA LEU A 95 -11.71 7.61 4.82
C LEU A 95 -12.35 8.64 3.89
N PRO A 96 -11.61 9.57 3.24
CA PRO A 96 -12.21 10.56 2.36
C PRO A 96 -12.86 9.93 1.12
N CYS A 97 -12.32 8.85 0.55
CA CYS A 97 -12.95 8.15 -0.58
C CYS A 97 -14.31 7.52 -0.16
N THR A 98 -14.41 6.97 1.05
CA THR A 98 -15.68 6.47 1.60
C THR A 98 -16.71 7.60 1.70
N ILE A 99 -16.34 8.75 2.27
CA ILE A 99 -17.22 9.92 2.39
C ILE A 99 -17.65 10.44 1.01
N MET A 100 -16.70 10.54 0.06
CA MET A 100 -17.01 10.99 -1.31
C MET A 100 -17.88 10.00 -2.10
N ALA A 101 -18.00 8.78 -1.63
CA ALA A 101 -18.90 7.76 -2.15
C ALA A 101 -20.23 7.67 -1.39
N ASP A 102 -20.58 8.69 -0.57
CA ASP A 102 -21.75 8.74 0.30
C ASP A 102 -21.84 7.61 1.34
N GLY A 103 -20.73 6.89 1.57
CA GLY A 103 -20.61 5.86 2.60
C GLY A 103 -20.27 6.44 3.97
N VAL A 104 -20.46 5.63 5.00
CA VAL A 104 -20.14 5.95 6.40
C VAL A 104 -18.87 5.23 6.80
N PRO A 105 -17.74 5.94 7.05
CA PRO A 105 -16.52 5.32 7.52
C PRO A 105 -16.66 4.89 8.98
N VAL A 106 -16.40 3.62 9.28
CA VAL A 106 -16.32 3.06 10.63
C VAL A 106 -14.87 2.69 10.92
N ILE A 107 -14.25 3.45 11.81
CA ILE A 107 -12.84 3.28 12.12
C ILE A 107 -12.62 2.13 13.09
N ILE A 108 -11.68 1.26 12.76
CA ILE A 108 -11.18 0.18 13.62
C ILE A 108 -9.79 0.56 14.11
N PRO A 109 -9.61 0.95 15.38
CA PRO A 109 -8.30 1.29 15.91
C PRO A 109 -7.46 0.04 16.13
N LEU A 110 -6.42 -0.14 15.34
CA LEU A 110 -5.44 -1.21 15.48
C LEU A 110 -4.50 -0.93 16.66
N GLN A 111 -4.07 -1.99 17.34
CA GLN A 111 -3.30 -1.88 18.58
C GLN A 111 -1.82 -2.20 18.34
N TYR A 112 -0.94 -1.44 19.00
CA TYR A 112 0.51 -1.66 18.94
C TYR A 112 0.90 -3.03 19.49
N GLU A 113 0.21 -3.49 20.53
CA GLU A 113 0.48 -4.73 21.26
C GLU A 113 0.35 -5.99 20.39
N ASN A 114 -0.41 -5.90 19.30
CA ASN A 114 -0.51 -6.96 18.29
C ASN A 114 0.11 -6.56 16.92
N GLU A 115 1.08 -5.64 16.94
CA GLU A 115 1.78 -5.18 15.75
C GLU A 115 0.87 -4.50 14.72
N PHE A 116 -0.20 -3.85 15.16
CA PHE A 116 -1.23 -3.22 14.31
C PHE A 116 -1.88 -4.20 13.31
N LYS A 117 -2.03 -5.46 13.66
CA LYS A 117 -2.80 -6.44 12.90
C LYS A 117 -4.28 -6.31 13.18
N LEU A 118 -5.11 -6.62 12.18
CA LEU A 118 -6.56 -6.68 12.34
C LEU A 118 -6.97 -8.04 12.94
N THR A 119 -7.82 -8.01 13.97
CA THR A 119 -8.35 -9.22 14.62
C THR A 119 -9.87 -9.36 14.44
N VAL A 120 -10.36 -10.57 14.65
CA VAL A 120 -11.82 -10.84 14.64
C VAL A 120 -12.52 -10.08 15.77
N GLU A 121 -11.88 -9.93 16.92
CA GLU A 121 -12.41 -9.18 18.05
C GLU A 121 -12.60 -7.70 17.73
N ASP A 122 -11.71 -7.11 16.91
CA ASP A 122 -11.84 -5.74 16.43
C ASP A 122 -13.03 -5.62 15.46
N LEU A 123 -13.18 -6.59 14.56
CA LEU A 123 -14.31 -6.65 13.62
C LEU A 123 -15.65 -6.80 14.33
N LYS A 124 -15.76 -7.67 15.33
CA LYS A 124 -16.99 -7.87 16.13
C LYS A 124 -17.45 -6.60 16.83
N LYS A 125 -16.54 -5.73 17.23
CA LYS A 125 -16.88 -4.45 17.89
C LYS A 125 -17.39 -3.41 16.91
N ALA A 126 -17.04 -3.52 15.63
CA ALA A 126 -17.28 -2.49 14.63
C ALA A 126 -18.41 -2.83 13.64
N VAL A 127 -18.65 -4.12 13.39
CA VAL A 127 -19.64 -4.57 12.41
C VAL A 127 -21.09 -4.25 12.85
N THR A 128 -21.89 -3.77 11.91
CA THR A 128 -23.33 -3.56 12.07
C THR A 128 -24.09 -4.15 10.87
N PRO A 129 -25.43 -4.21 10.91
CA PRO A 129 -26.23 -4.62 9.73
C PRO A 129 -26.09 -3.72 8.51
N LYS A 130 -25.47 -2.54 8.63
CA LYS A 130 -25.19 -1.60 7.54
C LYS A 130 -23.79 -1.78 6.95
N THR A 131 -22.97 -2.58 7.59
CA THR A 131 -21.59 -2.81 7.13
C THR A 131 -21.60 -3.57 5.82
N LYS A 132 -20.94 -3.04 4.80
CA LYS A 132 -20.88 -3.60 3.45
C LYS A 132 -19.46 -3.95 3.01
N VAL A 133 -18.49 -3.12 3.34
CA VAL A 133 -17.10 -3.26 2.87
C VAL A 133 -16.13 -3.21 4.02
N LEU A 134 -15.14 -4.10 3.99
CA LEU A 134 -13.93 -4.05 4.83
C LEU A 134 -12.73 -3.67 3.97
N VAL A 135 -12.00 -2.64 4.35
CA VAL A 135 -10.69 -2.31 3.76
C VAL A 135 -9.60 -3.16 4.42
N MET A 136 -8.79 -3.84 3.62
CA MET A 136 -7.65 -4.66 4.06
C MET A 136 -6.36 -4.05 3.52
N PRO A 137 -5.69 -3.14 4.26
CA PRO A 137 -4.54 -2.37 3.77
C PRO A 137 -3.21 -3.04 4.16
N PHE A 138 -2.96 -4.27 3.74
CA PHE A 138 -1.74 -5.01 4.12
C PHE A 138 -0.96 -5.52 2.89
N PRO A 139 0.40 -5.36 2.89
CA PRO A 139 1.27 -4.74 3.91
C PRO A 139 0.95 -3.26 4.13
N ASN A 140 0.98 -2.83 5.40
CA ASN A 140 0.37 -1.58 5.82
C ASN A 140 1.31 -0.35 5.68
N ASN A 141 0.75 0.75 5.22
CA ASN A 141 1.27 2.11 5.37
C ASN A 141 0.39 2.83 6.41
N PRO A 142 0.88 3.24 7.58
CA PRO A 142 2.28 3.61 7.90
C PRO A 142 3.10 2.57 8.67
N THR A 143 2.51 1.50 9.18
CA THR A 143 3.10 0.69 10.24
C THR A 143 4.15 -0.31 9.75
N GLY A 144 4.06 -0.76 8.50
CA GLY A 144 4.85 -1.88 7.99
C GLY A 144 4.35 -3.26 8.46
N SER A 145 3.17 -3.31 9.09
CA SER A 145 2.53 -4.56 9.50
C SER A 145 2.14 -5.42 8.29
N ILE A 146 2.18 -6.73 8.47
CA ILE A 146 1.68 -7.73 7.52
C ILE A 146 0.66 -8.64 8.21
N MET A 147 -0.18 -9.30 7.41
CA MET A 147 -1.05 -10.37 7.88
C MET A 147 -0.57 -11.69 7.31
N THR A 148 -0.31 -12.66 8.17
CA THR A 148 0.02 -14.04 7.77
C THR A 148 -1.24 -14.81 7.39
N LYS A 149 -1.09 -16.00 6.80
CA LYS A 149 -2.23 -16.88 6.52
C LYS A 149 -3.03 -17.20 7.79
N ALA A 150 -2.35 -17.46 8.91
CA ALA A 150 -2.99 -17.73 10.19
C ALA A 150 -3.76 -16.53 10.75
N ASP A 151 -3.27 -15.30 10.49
CA ASP A 151 -3.99 -14.09 10.87
C ASP A 151 -5.23 -13.88 9.98
N LEU A 152 -5.15 -14.22 8.68
CA LEU A 152 -6.20 -13.98 7.70
C LEU A 152 -7.33 -15.02 7.74
N GLU A 153 -7.06 -16.29 8.05
CA GLU A 153 -8.06 -17.36 8.07
C GLU A 153 -9.28 -17.03 8.95
N PRO A 154 -9.13 -16.63 10.23
CA PRO A 154 -10.28 -16.30 11.07
C PRO A 154 -11.01 -15.03 10.60
N VAL A 155 -10.28 -14.07 10.03
CA VAL A 155 -10.87 -12.86 9.43
C VAL A 155 -11.71 -13.20 8.21
N ALA A 156 -11.25 -14.12 7.36
CA ALA A 156 -11.99 -14.57 6.18
C ALA A 156 -13.30 -15.28 6.57
N GLU A 157 -13.29 -16.12 7.61
CA GLU A 157 -14.52 -16.76 8.11
C GLU A 157 -15.52 -15.69 8.58
N PHE A 158 -15.07 -14.71 9.38
CA PHE A 158 -15.92 -13.62 9.84
C PHE A 158 -16.53 -12.82 8.67
N ILE A 159 -15.75 -12.51 7.64
CA ILE A 159 -16.21 -11.80 6.45
C ILE A 159 -17.31 -12.59 5.74
N LYS A 160 -17.17 -13.91 5.61
CA LYS A 160 -18.17 -14.79 4.99
C LYS A 160 -19.45 -14.85 5.81
N GLU A 161 -19.34 -14.98 7.12
CA GLU A 161 -20.49 -15.04 8.06
C GLU A 161 -21.32 -13.76 8.01
N HIS A 162 -20.71 -12.60 7.76
CA HIS A 162 -21.37 -11.30 7.74
C HIS A 162 -21.65 -10.80 6.31
N ASP A 163 -21.38 -11.60 5.29
CA ASP A 163 -21.55 -11.30 3.86
C ASP A 163 -20.92 -9.98 3.42
N LEU A 164 -19.71 -9.69 3.92
CA LEU A 164 -18.98 -8.48 3.60
C LEU A 164 -18.18 -8.63 2.29
N TYR A 165 -18.01 -7.53 1.58
CA TYR A 165 -17.01 -7.38 0.54
C TYR A 165 -15.68 -6.89 1.10
N VAL A 166 -14.59 -7.20 0.41
CA VAL A 166 -13.24 -6.79 0.80
C VAL A 166 -12.61 -5.91 -0.27
N LEU A 167 -12.07 -4.77 0.13
CA LEU A 167 -11.17 -3.96 -0.67
C LEU A 167 -9.75 -4.23 -0.18
N SER A 168 -9.05 -5.16 -0.83
CA SER A 168 -7.70 -5.57 -0.46
C SER A 168 -6.66 -4.73 -1.19
N ASP A 169 -6.10 -3.74 -0.49
CA ASP A 169 -5.01 -2.91 -1.03
C ASP A 169 -3.67 -3.60 -0.79
N GLU A 170 -3.18 -4.24 -1.83
CA GLU A 170 -1.95 -5.04 -1.83
C GLU A 170 -0.79 -4.34 -2.56
N ILE A 171 -0.82 -3.00 -2.62
CA ILE A 171 0.19 -2.20 -3.35
C ILE A 171 1.64 -2.45 -2.88
N TYR A 172 1.82 -2.96 -1.66
CA TYR A 172 3.11 -3.30 -1.09
C TYR A 172 3.41 -4.82 -1.08
N SER A 173 2.64 -5.64 -1.76
CA SER A 173 2.79 -7.12 -1.74
C SER A 173 4.21 -7.60 -2.06
N GLU A 174 4.89 -7.00 -3.06
CA GLU A 174 6.29 -7.31 -3.41
C GLU A 174 7.30 -6.89 -2.32
N LEU A 175 6.91 -6.04 -1.40
CA LEU A 175 7.74 -5.54 -0.31
C LEU A 175 7.38 -6.22 1.02
N SER A 176 7.23 -7.54 0.99
CA SER A 176 7.11 -8.42 2.15
C SER A 176 8.47 -9.04 2.45
N TYR A 177 8.91 -9.01 3.72
CA TYR A 177 10.25 -9.41 4.15
C TYR A 177 10.24 -10.70 4.99
N GLN A 178 9.06 -11.19 5.37
CA GLN A 178 8.87 -12.44 6.09
C GLN A 178 8.02 -13.40 5.25
N GLY A 179 8.66 -14.10 4.34
CA GLY A 179 7.99 -14.96 3.38
C GLY A 179 7.32 -14.19 2.24
N ASP A 180 6.49 -14.88 1.49
CA ASP A 180 5.71 -14.30 0.41
C ASP A 180 4.42 -13.69 0.95
N HIS A 181 3.92 -12.67 0.26
CA HIS A 181 2.64 -12.06 0.59
C HIS A 181 1.49 -13.06 0.45
N VAL A 182 0.59 -13.07 1.41
CA VAL A 182 -0.64 -13.87 1.36
C VAL A 182 -1.82 -12.93 1.10
N SER A 183 -2.47 -13.09 -0.05
CA SER A 183 -3.70 -12.37 -0.36
C SER A 183 -4.90 -13.03 0.31
N ILE A 184 -5.78 -12.22 0.89
CA ILE A 184 -7.06 -12.73 1.43
C ILE A 184 -7.93 -13.33 0.31
N ALA A 185 -7.79 -12.86 -0.93
CA ALA A 185 -8.51 -13.40 -2.09
C ALA A 185 -8.16 -14.85 -2.39
N ALA A 186 -7.00 -15.34 -1.93
CA ALA A 186 -6.56 -16.72 -2.10
C ALA A 186 -7.21 -17.72 -1.11
N LEU A 187 -7.88 -17.20 -0.08
CA LEU A 187 -8.55 -18.05 0.90
C LEU A 187 -9.90 -18.57 0.38
N PRO A 188 -10.36 -19.76 0.82
CA PRO A 188 -11.60 -20.33 0.34
C PRO A 188 -12.82 -19.42 0.53
N GLY A 189 -13.59 -19.15 -0.54
CA GLY A 189 -14.79 -18.31 -0.54
C GLY A 189 -14.52 -16.82 -0.45
N MET A 190 -13.26 -16.39 -0.65
CA MET A 190 -12.91 -14.97 -0.60
C MET A 190 -12.74 -14.32 -1.97
N ARG A 191 -12.42 -15.09 -3.02
CA ARG A 191 -12.24 -14.58 -4.37
C ARG A 191 -13.49 -13.84 -4.90
N GLU A 192 -14.66 -14.40 -4.62
CA GLU A 192 -15.95 -13.92 -5.12
C GLU A 192 -16.45 -12.65 -4.41
N ARG A 193 -15.73 -12.20 -3.38
CA ARG A 193 -16.10 -11.03 -2.55
C ARG A 193 -14.93 -10.08 -2.31
N THR A 194 -13.79 -10.31 -2.96
CA THR A 194 -12.59 -9.46 -2.80
C THR A 194 -12.27 -8.73 -4.08
N ILE A 195 -12.05 -7.42 -3.97
CA ILE A 195 -11.40 -6.61 -4.99
C ILE A 195 -9.95 -6.45 -4.57
N VAL A 196 -9.05 -7.11 -5.28
CA VAL A 196 -7.60 -6.96 -5.12
C VAL A 196 -7.17 -5.70 -5.85
N ILE A 197 -6.58 -4.76 -5.13
CA ILE A 197 -5.99 -3.54 -5.67
C ILE A 197 -4.48 -3.64 -5.56
N ASN A 198 -3.80 -3.37 -6.66
CA ASN A 198 -2.34 -3.35 -6.70
C ASN A 198 -1.86 -2.38 -7.78
N GLY A 199 -0.57 -2.31 -8.04
CA GLY A 199 -0.03 -1.44 -9.07
C GLY A 199 1.49 -1.42 -9.10
N PHE A 200 1.99 -0.56 -9.97
CA PHE A 200 3.40 -0.52 -10.35
C PHE A 200 4.22 0.49 -9.53
N SER A 201 3.54 1.33 -8.74
CA SER A 201 4.18 2.45 -8.04
C SER A 201 5.25 2.02 -7.04
N LYS A 202 5.06 0.87 -6.36
CA LYS A 202 5.91 0.42 -5.23
C LYS A 202 6.78 -0.77 -5.62
N GLY A 203 6.17 -1.90 -5.95
CA GLY A 203 6.90 -3.10 -6.34
C GLY A 203 7.81 -2.92 -7.56
N PHE A 204 7.45 -2.06 -8.50
CA PHE A 204 8.19 -1.79 -9.73
C PHE A 204 8.83 -0.38 -9.77
N ALA A 205 8.83 0.36 -8.66
CA ALA A 205 9.39 1.72 -8.57
C ALA A 205 8.85 2.72 -9.62
N MET A 206 7.61 2.53 -10.10
CA MET A 206 6.97 3.33 -11.16
C MET A 206 6.01 4.38 -10.59
N THR A 207 6.38 5.12 -9.55
CA THR A 207 5.50 6.08 -8.86
C THR A 207 4.93 7.15 -9.80
N GLY A 208 5.78 7.78 -10.61
CA GLY A 208 5.43 8.86 -11.54
C GLY A 208 4.69 8.39 -12.79
N TRP A 209 4.66 7.11 -13.10
CA TRP A 209 3.99 6.54 -14.25
C TRP A 209 2.47 6.45 -14.07
N ARG A 210 1.98 6.65 -12.87
CA ARG A 210 0.56 6.67 -12.52
C ARG A 210 -0.19 5.45 -13.06
N LEU A 211 0.23 4.25 -12.70
CA LEU A 211 -0.38 3.01 -13.15
C LEU A 211 -0.66 2.05 -12.00
N GLY A 212 -1.88 1.55 -11.96
CA GLY A 212 -2.35 0.52 -11.05
C GLY A 212 -3.35 -0.39 -11.75
N TYR A 213 -3.89 -1.32 -11.02
CA TYR A 213 -4.93 -2.21 -11.49
C TYR A 213 -5.76 -2.74 -10.34
N CYS A 214 -6.93 -3.25 -10.67
CA CYS A 214 -7.73 -4.06 -9.76
C CYS A 214 -8.27 -5.30 -10.46
N CYS A 215 -8.42 -6.36 -9.67
CA CYS A 215 -9.06 -7.61 -10.08
C CYS A 215 -10.11 -8.00 -9.06
N GLY A 216 -11.25 -8.53 -9.52
CA GLY A 216 -12.33 -8.91 -8.62
C GLY A 216 -13.55 -9.45 -9.37
N PRO A 217 -14.69 -9.61 -8.69
CA PRO A 217 -15.90 -10.14 -9.28
C PRO A 217 -16.34 -9.36 -10.52
N LYS A 218 -16.66 -10.08 -11.60
CA LYS A 218 -17.08 -9.51 -12.88
C LYS A 218 -18.11 -8.39 -12.76
N LEU A 219 -19.17 -8.61 -11.98
CA LEU A 219 -20.25 -7.64 -11.83
C LEU A 219 -19.77 -6.29 -11.27
N ILE A 220 -18.81 -6.32 -10.35
CA ILE A 220 -18.23 -5.11 -9.75
C ILE A 220 -17.27 -4.44 -10.74
N ILE A 221 -16.36 -5.20 -11.36
CA ILE A 221 -15.39 -4.67 -12.33
C ILE A 221 -16.11 -4.03 -13.52
N GLU A 222 -17.21 -4.60 -14.01
CA GLU A 222 -18.02 -4.00 -15.08
C GLU A 222 -18.58 -2.61 -14.71
N GLN A 223 -19.01 -2.41 -13.47
CA GLN A 223 -19.48 -1.10 -13.00
C GLN A 223 -18.31 -0.12 -12.80
N MET A 224 -17.19 -0.60 -12.25
CA MET A 224 -15.97 0.19 -12.10
C MET A 224 -15.50 0.73 -13.45
N VAL A 225 -15.47 -0.10 -14.50
CA VAL A 225 -15.11 0.31 -15.87
C VAL A 225 -16.04 1.41 -16.39
N LYS A 226 -17.34 1.38 -16.07
CA LYS A 226 -18.29 2.45 -16.47
C LYS A 226 -17.96 3.79 -15.83
N LEU A 227 -17.59 3.83 -14.55
CA LEU A 227 -17.16 5.07 -13.90
C LEU A 227 -15.83 5.55 -14.44
N HIS A 228 -14.86 4.67 -14.54
CA HIS A 228 -13.53 4.95 -15.05
C HIS A 228 -13.56 5.58 -16.46
N GLN A 229 -14.34 5.02 -17.37
CA GLN A 229 -14.41 5.54 -18.75
C GLN A 229 -14.93 6.98 -18.82
N TYR A 230 -15.82 7.40 -17.93
CA TYR A 230 -16.33 8.77 -17.92
C TYR A 230 -15.39 9.76 -17.22
N ALA A 231 -14.60 9.30 -16.26
CA ALA A 231 -13.67 10.14 -15.51
C ALA A 231 -12.30 10.28 -16.23
N ILE A 232 -11.74 9.19 -16.72
CA ILE A 232 -10.36 9.10 -17.19
C ILE A 232 -10.25 8.60 -18.66
N MET A 233 -11.23 7.88 -19.16
CA MET A 233 -11.25 7.19 -20.46
C MET A 233 -10.38 5.92 -20.44
N CYS A 234 -9.08 6.03 -20.25
CA CYS A 234 -8.14 4.93 -20.03
C CYS A 234 -6.86 5.45 -19.34
N ALA A 235 -6.14 4.56 -18.68
CA ALA A 235 -4.84 4.88 -18.11
C ALA A 235 -3.80 5.24 -19.20
N PRO A 236 -2.71 5.97 -18.89
CA PRO A 236 -1.72 6.40 -19.85
C PRO A 236 -1.13 5.23 -20.66
N THR A 237 -1.29 5.26 -21.97
CA THR A 237 -0.90 4.17 -22.86
C THR A 237 0.58 3.80 -22.77
N ASN A 238 1.46 4.79 -22.67
CA ASN A 238 2.91 4.56 -22.53
C ASN A 238 3.24 3.80 -21.24
N SER A 239 2.55 4.12 -20.16
CA SER A 239 2.71 3.44 -18.87
C SER A 239 2.26 1.99 -18.96
N GLN A 240 1.18 1.72 -19.70
CA GLN A 240 0.67 0.36 -19.88
C GLN A 240 1.66 -0.54 -20.64
N TYR A 241 2.29 -0.05 -21.70
CA TYR A 241 3.33 -0.82 -22.41
C TYR A 241 4.57 -1.05 -21.54
N ALA A 242 4.98 -0.06 -20.75
CA ALA A 242 6.09 -0.25 -19.81
C ALA A 242 5.75 -1.28 -18.74
N ALA A 243 4.51 -1.33 -18.28
CA ALA A 243 4.05 -2.30 -17.28
C ALA A 243 4.01 -3.75 -17.84
N VAL A 244 3.67 -3.95 -19.10
CA VAL A 244 3.79 -5.26 -19.75
C VAL A 244 5.23 -5.77 -19.65
N GLU A 245 6.21 -4.92 -19.97
CA GLU A 245 7.64 -5.26 -19.88
C GLU A 245 8.05 -5.54 -18.42
N ALA A 246 7.58 -4.72 -17.49
CA ALA A 246 7.87 -4.89 -16.08
C ALA A 246 7.37 -6.25 -15.51
N LEU A 247 6.15 -6.65 -15.86
CA LEU A 247 5.58 -7.93 -15.40
C LEU A 247 6.27 -9.16 -16.02
N ARG A 248 6.78 -9.04 -17.27
CA ARG A 248 7.44 -10.13 -17.98
C ARG A 248 8.88 -10.35 -17.55
N ASN A 249 9.61 -9.26 -17.32
CA ASN A 249 11.06 -9.34 -17.36
C ASN A 249 11.77 -8.70 -16.15
N CYS A 250 11.06 -8.14 -15.14
CA CYS A 250 11.70 -7.41 -14.03
C CYS A 250 11.59 -8.12 -12.66
N ASP A 251 11.34 -9.42 -12.62
CA ASP A 251 11.24 -10.17 -11.35
C ASP A 251 12.56 -10.10 -10.54
N GLU A 252 13.73 -10.16 -11.18
CA GLU A 252 15.02 -10.08 -10.49
C GLU A 252 15.32 -8.67 -9.97
N GLU A 253 15.00 -7.63 -10.73
CA GLU A 253 15.15 -6.24 -10.29
C GLU A 253 14.23 -5.92 -9.09
N VAL A 254 13.01 -6.46 -9.09
CA VAL A 254 12.09 -6.34 -7.94
C VAL A 254 12.67 -7.03 -6.71
N LYS A 255 13.24 -8.21 -6.87
CA LYS A 255 13.88 -8.98 -5.81
C LYS A 255 15.13 -8.28 -5.25
N GLU A 256 16.00 -7.75 -6.11
CA GLU A 256 17.16 -6.94 -5.71
C GLU A 256 16.73 -5.69 -4.92
N MET A 257 15.71 -4.99 -5.39
CA MET A 257 15.16 -3.83 -4.73
C MET A 257 14.56 -4.21 -3.35
N ARG A 258 13.79 -5.29 -3.27
CA ARG A 258 13.24 -5.81 -2.00
C ARG A 258 14.36 -6.11 -1.00
N GLU A 259 15.44 -6.78 -1.41
CA GLU A 259 16.56 -7.07 -0.52
C GLU A 259 17.29 -5.79 -0.08
N SER A 260 17.44 -4.81 -0.96
CA SER A 260 17.99 -3.50 -0.62
C SER A 260 17.15 -2.78 0.45
N TYR A 261 15.82 -2.82 0.34
CA TYR A 261 14.93 -2.30 1.40
C TYR A 261 15.03 -3.10 2.69
N ASN A 262 15.11 -4.42 2.61
CA ASN A 262 15.26 -5.28 3.77
C ASN A 262 16.55 -5.00 4.55
N GLN A 263 17.67 -4.69 3.88
CA GLN A 263 18.92 -4.27 4.52
C GLN A 263 18.74 -2.96 5.31
N ARG A 264 18.06 -1.96 4.71
CA ARG A 264 17.75 -0.69 5.36
C ARG A 264 16.80 -0.86 6.54
N ARG A 265 15.77 -1.71 6.39
CA ARG A 265 14.86 -2.10 7.46
C ARG A 265 15.62 -2.66 8.66
N ARG A 266 16.47 -3.67 8.43
CA ARG A 266 17.29 -4.30 9.48
C ARG A 266 18.23 -3.29 10.15
N PHE A 267 18.82 -2.38 9.39
CA PHE A 267 19.62 -1.29 9.93
C PHE A 267 18.82 -0.42 10.90
N LEU A 268 17.63 0.04 10.49
CA LEU A 268 16.79 0.89 11.35
C LEU A 268 16.32 0.17 12.62
N VAL A 269 15.88 -1.07 12.49
CA VAL A 269 15.47 -1.91 13.65
C VAL A 269 16.64 -2.05 14.64
N HIS A 270 17.84 -2.30 14.15
CA HIS A 270 19.05 -2.38 14.98
C HIS A 270 19.31 -1.06 15.72
N GLU A 271 19.30 0.06 15.01
CA GLU A 271 19.56 1.39 15.58
C GLU A 271 18.50 1.80 16.60
N PHE A 272 17.20 1.51 16.36
CA PHE A 272 16.15 1.80 17.32
C PHE A 272 16.30 0.98 18.60
N LYS A 273 16.64 -0.31 18.49
CA LYS A 273 17.01 -1.14 19.66
C LYS A 273 18.20 -0.54 20.43
N ARG A 274 19.23 -0.07 19.72
CA ARG A 274 20.41 0.57 20.34
C ARG A 274 20.04 1.87 21.08
N MET A 275 19.16 2.68 20.49
CA MET A 275 18.64 3.91 21.10
C MET A 275 17.58 3.65 22.19
N LYS A 276 17.16 2.40 22.40
CA LYS A 276 16.04 2.02 23.27
C LYS A 276 14.74 2.75 22.88
N LEU A 277 14.55 3.04 21.62
CA LEU A 277 13.31 3.56 21.06
C LEU A 277 12.39 2.38 20.73
N GLU A 278 11.24 2.34 21.37
CA GLU A 278 10.29 1.24 21.22
C GLU A 278 9.70 1.20 19.81
N CYS A 279 9.82 0.04 19.16
CA CYS A 279 9.25 -0.18 17.84
C CYS A 279 9.12 -1.68 17.58
N PHE A 280 7.97 -2.13 17.05
CA PHE A 280 7.89 -3.49 16.54
C PHE A 280 8.66 -3.61 15.21
N GLU A 281 9.01 -4.82 14.83
CA GLU A 281 9.77 -5.09 13.61
C GLU A 281 8.82 -5.13 12.39
N PRO A 282 8.87 -4.15 11.47
CA PRO A 282 7.98 -4.13 10.32
C PRO A 282 8.43 -5.16 9.28
N PHE A 283 7.53 -6.01 8.82
CA PHE A 283 7.81 -7.02 7.79
C PHE A 283 7.22 -6.70 6.43
N GLY A 284 6.62 -5.50 6.27
CA GLY A 284 6.06 -5.04 5.01
C GLY A 284 6.36 -3.58 4.69
N ALA A 285 6.11 -3.21 3.43
CA ALA A 285 6.29 -1.87 2.89
C ALA A 285 7.75 -1.34 3.04
N PHE A 286 7.94 -0.03 3.17
CA PHE A 286 9.23 0.61 3.43
C PHE A 286 9.11 1.69 4.51
N TYR A 287 8.30 1.39 5.54
CA TYR A 287 8.06 2.27 6.67
C TYR A 287 8.35 1.57 7.99
N ILE A 288 8.73 2.37 8.97
CA ILE A 288 8.88 1.95 10.37
C ILE A 288 8.14 2.96 11.24
N PHE A 289 7.49 2.48 12.31
CA PHE A 289 6.52 3.23 13.09
C PHE A 289 6.86 3.21 14.59
N PRO A 290 7.93 3.92 15.01
CA PRO A 290 8.38 3.94 16.40
C PRO A 290 7.39 4.64 17.33
N ASN A 291 7.33 4.14 18.56
CA ASN A 291 6.58 4.70 19.68
C ASN A 291 7.39 5.81 20.36
N ILE A 292 6.80 6.99 20.52
CA ILE A 292 7.42 8.16 21.15
C ILE A 292 6.69 8.60 22.43
N LYS A 293 5.74 7.83 22.93
CA LYS A 293 4.95 8.16 24.12
C LYS A 293 5.79 8.41 25.36
N GLU A 294 6.97 7.76 25.44
CA GLU A 294 7.92 8.00 26.54
C GLU A 294 8.31 9.48 26.68
N PHE A 295 8.30 10.26 25.60
CA PHE A 295 8.74 11.66 25.66
C PHE A 295 7.67 12.64 26.15
N GLY A 296 6.40 12.21 26.28
CA GLY A 296 5.30 13.03 26.81
C GLY A 296 4.91 14.20 25.89
N MET A 297 5.29 14.12 24.61
CA MET A 297 4.92 15.07 23.55
C MET A 297 3.88 14.44 22.64
N THR A 298 3.10 15.29 21.97
CA THR A 298 2.30 14.85 20.83
C THR A 298 3.19 14.45 19.66
N SER A 299 2.66 13.63 18.75
CA SER A 299 3.37 13.23 17.53
C SER A 299 3.76 14.43 16.65
N GLU A 300 2.92 15.47 16.63
CA GLU A 300 3.17 16.69 15.87
C GLU A 300 4.25 17.56 16.52
N GLU A 301 4.23 17.73 17.84
CA GLU A 301 5.27 18.46 18.58
C GLU A 301 6.63 17.79 18.42
N PHE A 302 6.70 16.47 18.56
CA PHE A 302 7.96 15.74 18.37
C PHE A 302 8.48 15.90 16.94
N ALA A 303 7.63 15.72 15.93
CA ALA A 303 8.00 15.83 14.52
C ALA A 303 8.48 17.26 14.18
N THR A 304 7.81 18.29 14.70
CA THR A 304 8.15 19.69 14.49
C THR A 304 9.49 20.04 15.14
N ARG A 305 9.69 19.68 16.42
CA ARG A 305 10.97 19.93 17.10
C ARG A 305 12.13 19.18 16.44
N LEU A 306 11.93 17.92 16.05
CA LEU A 306 12.95 17.15 15.33
C LEU A 306 13.34 17.82 13.99
N LEU A 307 12.37 18.37 13.26
CA LEU A 307 12.61 19.11 12.03
C LEU A 307 13.37 20.42 12.29
N GLU A 308 12.97 21.17 13.29
CA GLU A 308 13.57 22.49 13.61
C GLU A 308 14.96 22.36 14.20
N GLU A 309 15.18 21.42 15.11
CA GLU A 309 16.43 21.29 15.85
C GLU A 309 17.48 20.46 15.09
N GLU A 310 17.07 19.36 14.45
CA GLU A 310 17.99 18.40 13.80
C GLU A 310 17.84 18.32 12.28
N LYS A 311 16.90 19.05 11.66
CA LYS A 311 16.63 19.04 10.21
C LYS A 311 16.27 17.66 9.65
N VAL A 312 15.58 16.84 10.45
CA VAL A 312 15.05 15.53 10.07
C VAL A 312 13.53 15.62 9.99
N ALA A 313 12.99 15.37 8.81
CA ALA A 313 11.55 15.36 8.57
C ALA A 313 10.99 13.93 8.73
N VAL A 314 9.98 13.80 9.57
CA VAL A 314 9.19 12.57 9.77
C VAL A 314 7.71 12.92 9.66
N VAL A 315 6.83 11.93 9.55
CA VAL A 315 5.39 12.19 9.50
C VAL A 315 4.79 11.81 10.86
N PRO A 316 4.06 12.73 11.53
CA PRO A 316 3.36 12.39 12.76
C PRO A 316 2.32 11.28 12.51
N GLY A 317 2.19 10.37 13.47
CA GLY A 317 1.30 9.21 13.33
C GLY A 317 -0.18 9.59 13.18
N THR A 318 -0.59 10.72 13.74
CA THR A 318 -1.94 11.30 13.60
C THR A 318 -2.34 11.59 12.15
N ALA A 319 -1.38 11.79 11.24
CA ALA A 319 -1.67 11.89 9.81
C ALA A 319 -2.34 10.64 9.22
N PHE A 320 -2.31 9.49 9.93
CA PHE A 320 -2.86 8.21 9.49
C PHE A 320 -4.08 7.77 10.31
N GLY A 321 -4.63 8.67 11.10
CA GLY A 321 -5.75 8.49 12.02
C GLY A 321 -5.37 8.79 13.48
N ASP A 322 -6.36 9.15 14.29
CA ASP A 322 -6.16 9.57 15.67
C ASP A 322 -5.45 8.50 16.53
N CYS A 323 -5.66 7.22 16.24
CA CYS A 323 -4.98 6.11 16.92
C CYS A 323 -3.47 6.02 16.59
N GLY A 324 -2.98 6.80 15.65
CA GLY A 324 -1.56 6.99 15.38
C GLY A 324 -0.86 7.97 16.31
N GLU A 325 -1.59 8.61 17.26
CA GLU A 325 -0.97 9.50 18.25
C GLU A 325 0.04 8.74 19.13
N GLY A 326 1.17 9.38 19.37
CA GLY A 326 2.30 8.79 20.09
C GLY A 326 3.23 7.95 19.22
N PHE A 327 3.06 8.01 17.87
CA PHE A 327 3.90 7.32 16.90
C PHE A 327 4.39 8.27 15.80
N LEU A 328 5.44 7.84 15.09
CA LEU A 328 5.98 8.55 13.92
C LEU A 328 6.13 7.60 12.75
N ARG A 329 5.78 8.02 11.53
CA ARG A 329 6.16 7.27 10.34
C ARG A 329 7.51 7.74 9.81
N ILE A 330 8.45 6.81 9.72
CA ILE A 330 9.75 7.01 9.09
C ILE A 330 9.83 6.13 7.85
N SER A 331 10.17 6.72 6.70
CA SER A 331 10.41 5.99 5.45
C SER A 331 11.87 5.61 5.34
N TYR A 332 12.15 4.35 4.96
CA TYR A 332 13.51 3.91 4.63
C TYR A 332 13.75 3.74 3.11
N ALA A 333 12.93 4.40 2.30
CA ALA A 333 13.12 4.49 0.86
C ALA A 333 14.16 5.58 0.48
N TYR A 334 15.25 5.67 1.25
CA TYR A 334 16.38 6.59 1.07
C TYR A 334 17.70 5.81 0.96
N SER A 335 18.81 6.49 0.61
CA SER A 335 20.11 5.85 0.63
C SER A 335 20.52 5.44 2.06
N LEU A 336 21.41 4.45 2.18
CA LEU A 336 21.90 4.04 3.50
C LEU A 336 22.69 5.17 4.18
N GLU A 337 23.38 6.00 3.41
CA GLU A 337 24.11 7.18 3.87
C GLU A 337 23.16 8.22 4.48
N ASP A 338 22.08 8.56 3.77
CA ASP A 338 21.04 9.49 4.27
C ASP A 338 20.36 8.94 5.54
N LEU A 339 20.10 7.63 5.58
CA LEU A 339 19.51 6.99 6.75
C LEU A 339 20.43 7.02 7.96
N LYS A 340 21.74 6.75 7.78
CA LYS A 340 22.74 6.85 8.86
C LYS A 340 22.81 8.25 9.43
N GLU A 341 22.83 9.26 8.56
CA GLU A 341 22.83 10.66 8.97
C GLU A 341 21.57 11.03 9.74
N ALA A 342 20.39 10.70 9.20
CA ALA A 342 19.11 10.99 9.85
C ALA A 342 18.96 10.29 11.21
N ILE A 343 19.37 9.03 11.31
CA ILE A 343 19.32 8.25 12.55
C ILE A 343 20.34 8.78 13.58
N GLY A 344 21.52 9.21 13.14
CA GLY A 344 22.48 9.86 14.04
C GLY A 344 21.92 11.17 14.64
N ARG A 345 21.21 11.96 13.85
CA ARG A 345 20.52 13.18 14.29
C ARG A 345 19.37 12.86 15.24
N LEU A 346 18.53 11.88 14.89
CA LEU A 346 17.44 11.41 15.75
C LEU A 346 17.98 10.93 17.12
N GLY A 347 19.07 10.19 17.13
CA GLY A 347 19.72 9.74 18.37
C GLY A 347 20.13 10.90 19.29
N ARG A 348 20.81 11.95 18.73
CA ARG A 348 21.15 13.14 19.51
C ARG A 348 19.92 13.86 20.08
N PHE A 349 18.86 13.95 19.29
CA PHE A 349 17.60 14.54 19.71
C PHE A 349 16.99 13.76 20.88
N ILE A 350 16.90 12.44 20.77
CA ILE A 350 16.37 11.55 21.81
C ILE A 350 17.20 11.67 23.11
N ASP A 351 18.53 11.64 23.00
CA ASP A 351 19.42 11.77 24.16
C ASP A 351 19.22 13.12 24.87
N ARG A 352 19.06 14.21 24.12
CA ARG A 352 18.76 15.54 24.66
C ARG A 352 17.42 15.55 25.40
N LEU A 353 16.34 15.00 24.79
CA LEU A 353 15.04 14.93 25.42
C LEU A 353 15.03 14.11 26.72
N ARG A 354 15.83 13.03 26.77
CA ARG A 354 15.96 12.22 27.99
C ARG A 354 16.75 12.94 29.10
N ASN A 355 17.64 13.86 28.74
CA ASN A 355 18.41 14.67 29.69
C ASN A 355 17.63 15.93 30.14
N GLU A 356 16.61 16.38 29.42
CA GLU A 356 15.72 17.50 29.79
C GLU A 356 14.70 17.09 30.86
N ARG A 357 14.53 15.79 31.13
CA ARG A 357 13.66 15.21 32.16
C ARG A 357 14.41 14.94 33.44
#